data_2c92af11c7cae1e8fc04c93a964c3b71
#
_entry.id   2c92af11c7cae1e8fc04c93a964c3b71
#
_cell.length_a   1.000
_cell.length_b   1.000
_cell.length_c   1.000
_cell.angle_alpha   90.00
_cell.angle_beta   90.00
_cell.angle_gamma   90.00
#
_symmetry.space_group_name_H-M   'P 1'
#
loop_
_entity.id
_entity.type
_entity.pdbx_description
1 polymer ?
#
loop_
_entity_poly.entity_id
_entity_poly.type
_entity_poly.pdbx_seq_one_letter_code
_entity_poly.pdbx_strand_id
1 'polypeptide(L)'
;MSGQGSRFKEVGYTDPKPLIKVEGKPIIAHVLDMFPGITDVVFICNKDHLQSTDMESVLKNLRPESTIIAIESHKKGPVYAVAQAFGHIDDTEDIMISYCDFTQVWDFEKFKKEVAVRNVAGAVPSYTGFHPHLLHKGLYGGILADENQMLLDYKEKHSFTENPEDSYHSGGAYYFASGALVKKYFTQLLESNETLNGEAYVSMAYYFMMRDNLPIYVPTVDHFMQWGTPEDLEEYEAWSRKIHHEEQREKALTAIPLERESSVTIPYEENSPEFLKSYNYWQTYLKKK
;
A
#
# COMPACT_ATOMS: atom_id res chain seq x y z
N MET A 1 0.39 -9.92 -4.89
CA MET A 1 -1.03 -10.36 -5.06
C MET A 1 -1.19 -11.86 -4.76
N SER A 2 -0.32 -12.41 -3.95
CA SER A 2 -0.28 -13.84 -3.58
C SER A 2 -1.19 -14.23 -2.41
N GLY A 3 -1.73 -13.26 -1.67
CA GLY A 3 -2.62 -13.51 -0.53
C GLY A 3 -3.99 -14.09 -0.93
N GLN A 4 -4.63 -14.81 0.00
CA GLN A 4 -5.92 -15.46 -0.23
C GLN A 4 -7.12 -14.52 -0.25
N GLY A 5 -7.00 -13.31 0.34
CA GLY A 5 -8.10 -12.35 0.44
C GLY A 5 -9.29 -12.84 1.28
N SER A 6 -9.05 -13.69 2.29
CA SER A 6 -10.11 -14.38 3.05
C SER A 6 -11.13 -13.40 3.67
N ARG A 7 -10.69 -12.27 4.22
CA ARG A 7 -11.58 -11.26 4.82
C ARG A 7 -12.63 -10.74 3.84
N PHE A 8 -12.23 -10.44 2.61
CA PHE A 8 -13.15 -10.00 1.56
C PHE A 8 -14.13 -11.09 1.13
N LYS A 9 -13.66 -12.34 1.04
CA LYS A 9 -14.53 -13.48 0.74
C LYS A 9 -15.59 -13.74 1.82
N GLU A 10 -15.22 -13.59 3.10
CA GLU A 10 -16.10 -13.75 4.26
C GLU A 10 -17.30 -12.78 4.23
N VAL A 11 -17.13 -11.59 3.68
CA VAL A 11 -18.19 -10.57 3.53
C VAL A 11 -18.82 -10.54 2.13
N GLY A 12 -18.57 -11.58 1.31
CA GLY A 12 -19.26 -11.81 0.04
C GLY A 12 -18.64 -11.18 -1.20
N TYR A 13 -17.39 -10.71 -1.14
CA TYR A 13 -16.67 -10.35 -2.36
C TYR A 13 -16.27 -11.60 -3.13
N THR A 14 -16.55 -11.63 -4.42
CA THR A 14 -16.23 -12.75 -5.33
C THR A 14 -14.87 -12.57 -5.99
N ASP A 15 -14.49 -11.33 -6.27
CA ASP A 15 -13.23 -11.01 -6.91
C ASP A 15 -12.06 -11.04 -5.92
N PRO A 16 -10.86 -11.47 -6.37
CA PRO A 16 -9.63 -11.26 -5.60
C PRO A 16 -9.40 -9.76 -5.33
N LYS A 17 -8.91 -9.42 -4.14
CA LYS A 17 -8.71 -8.04 -3.71
C LYS A 17 -8.12 -7.10 -4.80
N PRO A 18 -7.07 -7.45 -5.57
CA PRO A 18 -6.53 -6.56 -6.58
C PRO A 18 -7.50 -6.22 -7.73
N LEU A 19 -8.52 -7.04 -7.95
CA LEU A 19 -9.52 -6.86 -9.00
C LEU A 19 -10.79 -6.17 -8.51
N ILE A 20 -10.99 -6.05 -7.20
CA ILE A 20 -12.12 -5.30 -6.64
C ILE A 20 -12.05 -3.88 -7.20
N LYS A 21 -13.18 -3.40 -7.71
CA LYS A 21 -13.25 -2.06 -8.29
C LYS A 21 -13.54 -1.01 -7.23
N VAL A 22 -12.80 0.07 -7.32
CA VAL A 22 -12.96 1.30 -6.55
C VAL A 22 -13.16 2.41 -7.56
N GLU A 23 -14.31 3.08 -7.53
CA GLU A 23 -14.69 4.11 -8.49
C GLU A 23 -14.55 3.63 -9.97
N GLY A 24 -15.02 2.42 -10.25
CA GLY A 24 -15.01 1.81 -11.59
C GLY A 24 -13.66 1.26 -12.07
N LYS A 25 -12.60 1.36 -11.26
CA LYS A 25 -11.23 0.99 -11.60
C LYS A 25 -10.70 -0.06 -10.62
N PRO A 26 -10.07 -1.17 -11.07
CA PRO A 26 -9.56 -2.19 -10.16
C PRO A 26 -8.48 -1.61 -9.24
N ILE A 27 -8.43 -2.07 -7.99
CA ILE A 27 -7.45 -1.61 -6.97
C ILE A 27 -6.02 -1.64 -7.53
N ILE A 28 -5.65 -2.70 -8.24
CA ILE A 28 -4.29 -2.79 -8.83
C ILE A 28 -3.98 -1.67 -9.81
N ALA A 29 -4.98 -1.15 -10.53
CA ALA A 29 -4.76 -0.04 -11.44
C ALA A 29 -4.47 1.27 -10.68
N HIS A 30 -5.13 1.51 -9.53
CA HIS A 30 -4.79 2.62 -8.65
C HIS A 30 -3.37 2.49 -8.07
N VAL A 31 -2.95 1.26 -7.72
CA VAL A 31 -1.58 1.00 -7.26
C VAL A 31 -0.56 1.36 -8.33
N LEU A 32 -0.81 0.96 -9.58
CA LEU A 32 0.09 1.26 -10.70
C LEU A 32 0.18 2.75 -11.04
N ASP A 33 -0.87 3.52 -10.77
CA ASP A 33 -0.86 4.96 -10.99
C ASP A 33 0.04 5.72 -10.02
N MET A 34 0.38 5.11 -8.86
CA MET A 34 1.36 5.69 -7.94
C MET A 34 2.77 5.79 -8.54
N PHE A 35 3.05 5.02 -9.59
CA PHE A 35 4.37 4.87 -10.20
C PHE A 35 4.34 5.26 -11.68
N PRO A 36 4.12 6.55 -12.01
CA PRO A 36 4.06 7.00 -13.38
C PRO A 36 5.39 6.74 -14.10
N GLY A 37 5.31 6.30 -15.36
CA GLY A 37 6.48 6.02 -16.21
C GLY A 37 7.16 4.66 -15.97
N ILE A 38 6.76 3.90 -14.93
CA ILE A 38 7.29 2.55 -14.71
C ILE A 38 6.58 1.56 -15.62
N THR A 39 7.38 0.88 -16.47
CA THR A 39 6.90 -0.13 -17.43
C THR A 39 7.37 -1.53 -17.10
N ASP A 40 8.55 -1.67 -16.49
CA ASP A 40 9.06 -2.96 -16.04
C ASP A 40 8.40 -3.33 -14.69
N VAL A 41 7.44 -4.23 -14.77
CA VAL A 41 6.61 -4.63 -13.63
C VAL A 41 6.55 -6.15 -13.54
N VAL A 42 6.86 -6.67 -12.35
CA VAL A 42 6.69 -8.09 -12.01
C VAL A 42 5.50 -8.24 -11.09
N PHE A 43 4.45 -8.90 -11.57
CA PHE A 43 3.29 -9.26 -10.76
C PHE A 43 3.45 -10.65 -10.18
N ILE A 44 3.44 -10.75 -8.85
CA ILE A 44 3.48 -12.05 -8.15
C ILE A 44 2.07 -12.39 -7.72
N CYS A 45 1.47 -13.38 -8.37
CA CYS A 45 0.06 -13.69 -8.26
C CYS A 45 -0.17 -15.08 -7.66
N ASN A 46 -1.27 -15.22 -6.93
CA ASN A 46 -1.80 -16.53 -6.56
C ASN A 46 -2.22 -17.27 -7.82
N LYS A 47 -1.75 -18.51 -7.98
CA LYS A 47 -2.04 -19.38 -9.13
C LYS A 47 -3.54 -19.64 -9.27
N ASP A 48 -4.25 -19.87 -8.17
CA ASP A 48 -5.70 -20.11 -8.20
C ASP A 48 -6.47 -18.90 -8.74
N HIS A 49 -6.04 -17.68 -8.38
CA HIS A 49 -6.65 -16.45 -8.90
C HIS A 49 -6.43 -16.26 -10.40
N LEU A 50 -5.23 -16.57 -10.90
CA LEU A 50 -4.96 -16.52 -12.35
C LEU A 50 -5.80 -17.53 -13.13
N GLN A 51 -6.07 -18.70 -12.55
CA GLN A 51 -6.85 -19.76 -13.21
C GLN A 51 -8.35 -19.53 -13.15
N SER A 52 -8.85 -18.87 -12.07
CA SER A 52 -10.28 -18.76 -11.80
C SER A 52 -10.91 -17.40 -12.15
N THR A 53 -10.08 -16.41 -12.53
CA THR A 53 -10.54 -15.06 -12.84
C THR A 53 -9.85 -14.52 -14.09
N ASP A 54 -10.24 -13.33 -14.55
CA ASP A 54 -9.61 -12.59 -15.65
C ASP A 54 -8.34 -11.80 -15.24
N MET A 55 -7.77 -12.10 -14.07
CA MET A 55 -6.62 -11.36 -13.49
C MET A 55 -5.48 -11.19 -14.49
N GLU A 56 -5.08 -12.24 -15.20
CA GLU A 56 -3.99 -12.16 -16.19
C GLU A 56 -4.31 -11.16 -17.29
N SER A 57 -5.52 -11.21 -17.85
CA SER A 57 -5.97 -10.28 -18.88
C SER A 57 -5.99 -8.84 -18.39
N VAL A 58 -6.51 -8.59 -17.18
CA VAL A 58 -6.54 -7.26 -16.56
C VAL A 58 -5.13 -6.72 -16.38
N LEU A 59 -4.21 -7.51 -15.84
CA LEU A 59 -2.82 -7.09 -15.61
C LEU A 59 -2.08 -6.79 -16.92
N LYS A 60 -2.25 -7.62 -17.94
CA LYS A 60 -1.66 -7.42 -19.26
C LYS A 60 -2.25 -6.20 -19.98
N ASN A 61 -3.52 -5.90 -19.80
CA ASN A 61 -4.12 -4.68 -20.33
C ASN A 61 -3.56 -3.43 -19.65
N LEU A 62 -3.28 -3.48 -18.34
CA LEU A 62 -2.70 -2.37 -17.58
C LEU A 62 -1.20 -2.17 -17.87
N ARG A 63 -0.45 -3.26 -18.03
CA ARG A 63 1.00 -3.28 -18.30
C ARG A 63 1.33 -4.43 -19.25
N PRO A 64 1.27 -4.22 -20.57
CA PRO A 64 1.45 -5.27 -21.58
C PRO A 64 2.79 -6.02 -21.47
N GLU A 65 3.87 -5.31 -21.17
CA GLU A 65 5.22 -5.86 -21.07
C GLU A 65 5.53 -6.50 -19.70
N SER A 66 4.60 -6.44 -18.74
CA SER A 66 4.82 -6.98 -17.39
C SER A 66 5.11 -8.47 -17.39
N THR A 67 5.90 -8.92 -16.43
CA THR A 67 6.06 -10.34 -16.08
C THR A 67 5.02 -10.76 -15.04
N ILE A 68 4.33 -11.87 -15.26
CA ILE A 68 3.38 -12.44 -14.30
C ILE A 68 3.94 -13.77 -13.79
N ILE A 69 4.16 -13.85 -12.49
CA ILE A 69 4.66 -15.04 -11.79
C ILE A 69 3.54 -15.66 -10.99
N ALA A 70 3.17 -16.88 -11.36
CA ALA A 70 2.19 -17.68 -10.62
C ALA A 70 2.87 -18.43 -9.47
N ILE A 71 2.42 -18.19 -8.24
CA ILE A 71 2.90 -18.93 -7.07
C ILE A 71 1.77 -19.64 -6.37
N GLU A 72 2.08 -20.74 -5.69
CA GLU A 72 1.12 -21.45 -4.86
C GLU A 72 0.67 -20.60 -3.67
N SER A 73 -0.58 -20.81 -3.25
CA SER A 73 -1.13 -20.13 -2.09
C SER A 73 -0.31 -20.43 -0.82
N HIS A 74 0.01 -19.38 -0.05
CA HIS A 74 0.80 -19.50 1.18
C HIS A 74 0.40 -18.46 2.23
N LYS A 75 0.88 -18.68 3.47
CA LYS A 75 0.72 -17.76 4.62
C LYS A 75 2.09 -17.33 5.20
N LYS A 76 3.13 -17.29 4.38
CA LYS A 76 4.51 -16.97 4.80
C LYS A 76 4.86 -15.49 4.69
N GLY A 77 3.93 -14.68 4.20
CA GLY A 77 4.11 -13.23 4.04
C GLY A 77 4.71 -12.78 2.70
N PRO A 78 4.77 -11.46 2.47
CA PRO A 78 5.17 -10.88 1.19
C PRO A 78 6.64 -11.13 0.83
N VAL A 79 7.54 -11.22 1.80
CA VAL A 79 8.97 -11.52 1.52
C VAL A 79 9.14 -12.88 0.88
N TYR A 80 8.42 -13.89 1.37
CA TYR A 80 8.42 -15.21 0.74
C TYR A 80 7.90 -15.16 -0.70
N ALA A 81 6.85 -14.38 -0.95
CA ALA A 81 6.32 -14.22 -2.30
C ALA A 81 7.35 -13.59 -3.25
N VAL A 82 8.02 -12.52 -2.83
CA VAL A 82 9.05 -11.85 -3.63
C VAL A 82 10.25 -12.77 -3.87
N ALA A 83 10.63 -13.59 -2.90
CA ALA A 83 11.72 -14.57 -3.07
C ALA A 83 11.45 -15.58 -4.20
N GLN A 84 10.19 -15.91 -4.49
CA GLN A 84 9.84 -16.75 -5.64
C GLN A 84 10.10 -16.04 -6.99
N ALA A 85 10.31 -14.73 -6.98
CA ALA A 85 10.55 -13.89 -8.14
C ALA A 85 12.02 -13.48 -8.31
N PHE A 86 12.94 -13.94 -7.47
CA PHE A 86 14.36 -13.52 -7.50
C PHE A 86 15.04 -13.69 -8.87
N GLY A 87 14.64 -14.69 -9.66
CA GLY A 87 15.15 -14.89 -11.00
C GLY A 87 14.77 -13.79 -12.02
N HIS A 88 13.81 -12.94 -11.68
CA HIS A 88 13.32 -11.82 -12.49
C HIS A 88 13.72 -10.45 -11.93
N ILE A 89 14.57 -10.43 -10.91
CA ILE A 89 15.10 -9.21 -10.31
C ILE A 89 16.56 -9.07 -10.76
N ASP A 90 16.88 -7.98 -11.45
CA ASP A 90 18.26 -7.64 -11.79
C ASP A 90 19.00 -7.13 -10.54
N ASP A 91 20.23 -7.62 -10.33
CA ASP A 91 21.03 -7.29 -9.15
C ASP A 91 21.46 -5.83 -9.09
N THR A 92 21.54 -5.17 -10.25
CA THR A 92 22.08 -3.82 -10.39
C THR A 92 21.04 -2.72 -10.44
N GLU A 93 19.79 -3.07 -10.75
CA GLU A 93 18.70 -2.11 -10.86
C GLU A 93 18.06 -1.82 -9.50
N ASP A 94 17.58 -0.61 -9.32
CA ASP A 94 16.79 -0.24 -8.15
C ASP A 94 15.37 -0.86 -8.21
N ILE A 95 14.87 -1.25 -7.06
CA ILE A 95 13.62 -2.01 -6.95
C ILE A 95 12.62 -1.28 -6.06
N MET A 96 11.42 -1.10 -6.58
CA MET A 96 10.25 -0.69 -5.78
C MET A 96 9.35 -1.91 -5.53
N ILE A 97 9.16 -2.29 -4.29
CA ILE A 97 8.20 -3.31 -3.88
C ILE A 97 6.95 -2.63 -3.33
N SER A 98 5.79 -2.96 -3.89
CA SER A 98 4.51 -2.40 -3.46
C SER A 98 3.52 -3.49 -3.10
N TYR A 99 2.77 -3.29 -2.00
CA TYR A 99 1.56 -4.05 -1.76
C TYR A 99 0.49 -3.65 -2.76
N CYS A 100 -0.57 -4.44 -2.87
CA CYS A 100 -1.58 -4.29 -3.92
C CYS A 100 -2.95 -3.83 -3.39
N ASP A 101 -2.99 -3.19 -2.22
CA ASP A 101 -4.22 -2.90 -1.50
C ASP A 101 -4.26 -1.50 -0.87
N PHE A 102 -3.49 -0.58 -1.42
CA PHE A 102 -3.45 0.81 -1.02
C PHE A 102 -3.14 1.72 -2.21
N THR A 103 -3.28 3.00 -2.02
CA THR A 103 -2.75 4.04 -2.92
C THR A 103 -2.21 5.20 -2.08
N GLN A 104 -1.43 6.07 -2.70
CA GLN A 104 -0.92 7.28 -2.08
C GLN A 104 -0.82 8.41 -3.10
N VAL A 105 -0.96 9.64 -2.61
CA VAL A 105 -0.68 10.85 -3.39
C VAL A 105 0.73 11.29 -3.03
N TRP A 106 1.61 11.36 -4.02
CA TRP A 106 2.99 11.78 -3.86
C TRP A 106 3.60 12.21 -5.19
N ASP A 107 4.69 12.94 -5.12
CA ASP A 107 5.51 13.25 -6.28
C ASP A 107 6.58 12.16 -6.48
N PHE A 108 6.25 11.14 -7.30
CA PHE A 108 7.14 10.02 -7.57
C PHE A 108 8.43 10.46 -8.29
N GLU A 109 8.37 11.46 -9.17
CA GLU A 109 9.56 11.99 -9.84
C GLU A 109 10.50 12.70 -8.88
N LYS A 110 9.94 13.45 -7.91
CA LYS A 110 10.71 14.05 -6.82
C LYS A 110 11.35 12.96 -5.97
N PHE A 111 10.59 11.94 -5.60
CA PHE A 111 11.10 10.80 -4.84
C PHE A 111 12.32 10.14 -5.51
N LYS A 112 12.23 9.83 -6.82
CA LYS A 112 13.36 9.25 -7.58
C LYS A 112 14.60 10.14 -7.53
N LYS A 113 14.45 11.44 -7.67
CA LYS A 113 15.55 12.39 -7.56
C LYS A 113 16.17 12.41 -6.16
N GLU A 114 15.34 12.39 -5.14
CA GLU A 114 15.79 12.43 -3.74
C GLU A 114 16.57 11.17 -3.35
N VAL A 115 16.11 9.97 -3.69
CA VAL A 115 16.85 8.74 -3.40
C VAL A 115 18.20 8.68 -4.12
N ALA A 116 18.26 9.17 -5.36
CA ALA A 116 19.50 9.26 -6.13
C ALA A 116 20.51 10.26 -5.52
N VAL A 117 20.05 11.47 -5.17
CA VAL A 117 20.90 12.52 -4.58
C VAL A 117 21.41 12.13 -3.19
N ARG A 118 20.55 11.50 -2.38
CA ARG A 118 20.90 11.07 -1.01
C ARG A 118 21.78 9.82 -1.01
N ASN A 119 21.88 9.11 -2.13
CA ASN A 119 22.63 7.85 -2.26
C ASN A 119 22.29 6.84 -1.15
N VAL A 120 20.98 6.61 -0.95
CA VAL A 120 20.48 5.72 0.09
C VAL A 120 20.39 4.28 -0.39
N ALA A 121 20.54 3.34 0.54
CA ALA A 121 20.38 1.90 0.24
C ALA A 121 18.91 1.45 0.18
N GLY A 122 18.03 2.21 0.83
CA GLY A 122 16.59 1.94 0.85
C GLY A 122 15.78 3.18 1.18
N ALA A 123 14.47 3.11 0.93
CA ALA A 123 13.54 4.14 1.39
C ALA A 123 12.15 3.55 1.71
N VAL A 124 11.48 4.14 2.70
CA VAL A 124 10.13 3.77 3.12
C VAL A 124 9.23 4.99 3.04
N PRO A 125 8.50 5.19 1.92
CA PRO A 125 7.48 6.23 1.83
C PRO A 125 6.46 6.08 2.96
N SER A 126 6.25 7.17 3.70
CA SER A 126 5.53 7.16 4.96
C SER A 126 4.56 8.33 5.05
N TYR A 127 3.49 8.15 5.78
CA TYR A 127 2.58 9.24 6.12
C TYR A 127 2.66 9.58 7.60
N THR A 128 2.22 10.78 7.95
CA THR A 128 2.07 11.29 9.31
C THR A 128 0.81 12.14 9.38
N GLY A 129 0.38 12.48 10.56
CA GLY A 129 -0.87 13.20 10.78
C GLY A 129 -2.07 12.27 10.88
N PHE A 130 -3.25 12.87 10.94
CA PHE A 130 -4.49 12.10 11.07
C PHE A 130 -4.73 11.20 9.85
N HIS A 131 -5.07 9.95 10.14
CA HIS A 131 -5.62 9.00 9.18
C HIS A 131 -6.79 8.27 9.83
N PRO A 132 -7.92 8.01 9.12
CA PRO A 132 -9.11 7.37 9.69
C PRO A 132 -8.82 6.06 10.45
N HIS A 133 -7.89 5.24 10.00
CA HIS A 133 -7.53 4.00 10.70
C HIS A 133 -7.04 4.23 12.16
N LEU A 134 -6.57 5.44 12.49
CA LEU A 134 -6.15 5.77 13.87
C LEU A 134 -7.33 5.86 14.83
N LEU A 135 -8.55 5.99 14.33
CA LEU A 135 -9.79 5.90 15.13
C LEU A 135 -10.12 4.43 15.46
N HIS A 136 -9.49 3.48 14.79
CA HIS A 136 -9.64 2.06 15.03
C HIS A 136 -8.37 1.49 15.71
N LYS A 137 -8.41 0.23 16.14
CA LYS A 137 -7.29 -0.40 16.88
C LYS A 137 -6.11 -0.87 16.01
N GLY A 138 -6.14 -0.59 14.71
CA GLY A 138 -5.12 -1.07 13.77
C GLY A 138 -4.02 -0.05 13.56
N LEU A 139 -2.81 -0.31 14.03
CA LEU A 139 -1.63 0.47 13.66
C LEU A 139 -0.89 -0.22 12.50
N TYR A 140 -0.29 0.58 11.62
CA TYR A 140 0.66 0.12 10.62
C TYR A 140 2.09 0.10 11.15
N GLY A 141 3.06 -0.19 10.31
CA GLY A 141 4.45 -0.14 10.69
C GLY A 141 4.86 1.26 11.10
N GLY A 142 5.19 1.45 12.39
CA GLY A 142 5.66 2.71 12.93
C GLY A 142 7.13 2.92 12.59
N ILE A 143 7.49 4.17 12.34
CA ILE A 143 8.82 4.58 11.93
C ILE A 143 9.31 5.71 12.83
N LEU A 144 10.54 5.58 13.32
CA LEU A 144 11.30 6.65 13.94
C LEU A 144 12.34 7.14 12.93
N ALA A 145 12.32 8.43 12.62
CA ALA A 145 13.28 9.07 11.72
C ALA A 145 13.93 10.26 12.40
N ASP A 146 15.13 10.62 11.96
CA ASP A 146 15.80 11.84 12.39
C ASP A 146 15.29 13.09 11.64
N GLU A 147 15.86 14.25 11.96
CA GLU A 147 15.54 15.54 11.33
C GLU A 147 15.84 15.61 9.83
N ASN A 148 16.71 14.72 9.33
CA ASN A 148 17.05 14.57 7.92
C ASN A 148 16.18 13.53 7.21
N GLN A 149 15.16 13.02 7.89
CA GLN A 149 14.29 11.92 7.42
C GLN A 149 15.07 10.61 7.18
N MET A 150 16.11 10.33 7.98
CA MET A 150 16.81 9.05 7.93
C MET A 150 16.25 8.11 9.00
N LEU A 151 16.02 6.85 8.63
CA LEU A 151 15.46 5.83 9.50
C LEU A 151 16.36 5.57 10.70
N LEU A 152 15.81 5.70 11.91
CA LEU A 152 16.46 5.36 13.17
C LEU A 152 15.92 4.07 13.77
N ASP A 153 14.62 3.80 13.64
CA ASP A 153 13.99 2.56 14.09
C ASP A 153 12.70 2.30 13.30
N TYR A 154 12.34 1.03 13.20
CA TYR A 154 11.11 0.57 12.54
C TYR A 154 10.45 -0.52 13.40
N LYS A 155 9.15 -0.47 13.59
CA LYS A 155 8.43 -1.51 14.32
C LYS A 155 7.02 -1.70 13.79
N GLU A 156 6.70 -2.94 13.43
CA GLU A 156 5.36 -3.30 12.96
C GLU A 156 4.29 -3.10 14.03
N LYS A 157 3.14 -2.56 13.62
CA LYS A 157 1.96 -2.31 14.47
C LYS A 157 2.29 -1.50 15.74
N HIS A 158 3.07 -0.44 15.57
CA HIS A 158 3.57 0.37 16.67
C HIS A 158 3.45 1.87 16.35
N SER A 159 3.37 2.69 17.41
CA SER A 159 3.60 4.13 17.35
C SER A 159 4.79 4.49 18.24
N PHE A 160 5.71 5.31 17.74
CA PHE A 160 6.83 5.82 18.52
C PHE A 160 6.48 7.05 19.36
N THR A 161 5.25 7.55 19.25
CA THR A 161 4.75 8.71 19.99
C THR A 161 3.49 8.33 20.76
N GLU A 162 3.16 9.07 21.83
CA GLU A 162 1.92 8.87 22.59
C GLU A 162 0.68 9.14 21.74
N ASN A 163 0.72 10.20 20.92
CA ASN A 163 -0.29 10.45 19.92
C ASN A 163 0.17 9.86 18.58
N PRO A 164 -0.48 8.80 18.06
CA PRO A 164 -0.08 8.16 16.80
C PRO A 164 -0.05 9.09 15.58
N GLU A 165 -0.76 10.22 15.61
CA GLU A 165 -0.73 11.22 14.54
C GLU A 165 0.64 11.89 14.39
N ASP A 166 1.44 11.92 15.45
CA ASP A 166 2.78 12.51 15.45
C ASP A 166 3.88 11.51 15.05
N SER A 167 3.51 10.24 14.80
CA SER A 167 4.42 9.19 14.35
C SER A 167 4.38 9.05 12.83
N TYR A 168 5.49 8.63 12.23
CA TYR A 168 5.51 8.17 10.84
C TYR A 168 4.98 6.74 10.76
N HIS A 169 4.21 6.46 9.71
CA HIS A 169 3.65 5.15 9.43
C HIS A 169 3.91 4.74 7.98
N SER A 170 4.31 3.48 7.79
CA SER A 170 4.56 2.92 6.46
C SER A 170 3.26 2.72 5.66
N GLY A 171 3.25 3.15 4.41
CA GLY A 171 2.13 2.95 3.50
C GLY A 171 2.08 1.59 2.81
N GLY A 172 3.19 0.86 2.75
CA GLY A 172 3.29 -0.43 2.04
C GLY A 172 4.03 -0.40 0.71
N ALA A 173 4.75 0.70 0.41
CA ALA A 173 5.74 0.80 -0.65
C ALA A 173 7.16 0.81 -0.05
N TYR A 174 8.09 0.13 -0.71
CA TYR A 174 9.44 -0.12 -0.19
C TYR A 174 10.46 -0.04 -1.32
N TYR A 175 11.42 0.87 -1.20
CA TYR A 175 12.49 1.06 -2.19
C TYR A 175 13.79 0.41 -1.71
N PHE A 176 14.48 -0.24 -2.62
CA PHE A 176 15.83 -0.79 -2.45
C PHE A 176 16.70 -0.30 -3.61
N ALA A 177 17.89 0.20 -3.32
CA ALA A 177 18.80 0.76 -4.32
C ALA A 177 19.38 -0.28 -5.29
N SER A 178 19.16 -1.58 -5.04
CA SER A 178 19.50 -2.63 -6.00
C SER A 178 18.73 -3.93 -5.70
N GLY A 179 18.54 -4.75 -6.73
CA GLY A 179 18.00 -6.09 -6.56
C GLY A 179 18.90 -7.00 -5.74
N ALA A 180 20.21 -6.77 -5.74
CA ALA A 180 21.14 -7.50 -4.87
C ALA A 180 20.83 -7.27 -3.39
N LEU A 181 20.44 -6.05 -2.99
CA LEU A 181 20.01 -5.76 -1.61
C LEU A 181 18.70 -6.49 -1.27
N VAL A 182 17.74 -6.50 -2.18
CA VAL A 182 16.49 -7.26 -1.99
C VAL A 182 16.81 -8.72 -1.74
N LYS A 183 17.58 -9.36 -2.64
CA LYS A 183 17.93 -10.79 -2.52
C LYS A 183 18.67 -11.07 -1.22
N LYS A 184 19.70 -10.27 -0.88
CA LYS A 184 20.49 -10.43 0.35
C LYS A 184 19.59 -10.39 1.59
N TYR A 185 18.84 -9.30 1.78
CA TYR A 185 18.13 -9.08 3.04
C TYR A 185 16.84 -9.90 3.16
N PHE A 186 16.20 -10.24 2.04
CA PHE A 186 15.07 -11.15 2.07
C PHE A 186 15.51 -12.59 2.38
N THR A 187 16.62 -13.06 1.81
CA THR A 187 17.20 -14.36 2.15
C THR A 187 17.56 -14.41 3.64
N GLN A 188 18.26 -13.39 4.14
CA GLN A 188 18.66 -13.29 5.53
C GLN A 188 17.44 -13.31 6.48
N LEU A 189 16.36 -12.57 6.16
CA LEU A 189 15.13 -12.58 6.93
C LEU A 189 14.46 -13.96 6.93
N LEU A 190 14.36 -14.61 5.78
CA LEU A 190 13.76 -15.94 5.66
C LEU A 190 14.57 -17.01 6.43
N GLU A 191 15.90 -16.93 6.41
CA GLU A 191 16.79 -17.83 7.13
C GLU A 191 16.77 -17.59 8.64
N SER A 192 16.56 -16.35 9.09
CA SER A 192 16.46 -16.02 10.53
C SER A 192 15.20 -16.59 11.19
N ASN A 193 14.18 -16.93 10.39
CA ASN A 193 12.85 -17.31 10.87
C ASN A 193 12.15 -16.21 11.72
N GLU A 194 12.63 -14.97 11.68
CA GLU A 194 11.95 -13.84 12.30
C GLU A 194 10.65 -13.55 11.54
N THR A 195 9.53 -13.64 12.23
CA THR A 195 8.19 -13.43 11.65
C THR A 195 7.28 -12.68 12.63
N LEU A 196 6.30 -11.99 12.08
CA LEU A 196 5.20 -11.46 12.87
C LEU A 196 3.92 -12.24 12.49
N ASN A 197 3.34 -12.97 13.45
CA ASN A 197 2.18 -13.85 13.23
C ASN A 197 2.43 -14.93 12.13
N GLY A 198 3.66 -15.41 11.99
CA GLY A 198 4.06 -16.39 10.98
C GLY A 198 4.33 -15.82 9.59
N GLU A 199 4.30 -14.50 9.41
CA GLU A 199 4.55 -13.82 8.16
C GLU A 199 5.83 -12.99 8.20
N ALA A 200 6.63 -13.04 7.13
CA ALA A 200 7.78 -12.18 6.90
C ALA A 200 7.37 -10.96 6.07
N TYR A 201 7.32 -9.78 6.71
CA TYR A 201 6.97 -8.51 6.07
C TYR A 201 8.19 -7.85 5.43
N VAL A 202 7.97 -7.08 4.35
CA VAL A 202 9.05 -6.37 3.63
C VAL A 202 9.79 -5.39 4.54
N SER A 203 9.06 -4.70 5.41
CA SER A 203 9.60 -3.80 6.44
C SER A 203 10.67 -4.45 7.34
N MET A 204 10.51 -5.73 7.65
CA MET A 204 11.46 -6.44 8.52
C MET A 204 12.84 -6.59 7.90
N ALA A 205 12.95 -6.54 6.56
CA ALA A 205 14.25 -6.55 5.89
C ALA A 205 15.10 -5.33 6.25
N TYR A 206 14.45 -4.19 6.54
CA TYR A 206 15.16 -2.97 6.94
C TYR A 206 15.85 -3.10 8.31
N TYR A 207 15.40 -3.99 9.21
CA TYR A 207 16.14 -4.27 10.45
C TYR A 207 17.56 -4.79 10.19
N PHE A 208 17.71 -5.66 9.19
CA PHE A 208 19.02 -6.19 8.82
C PHE A 208 19.85 -5.12 8.11
N MET A 209 19.23 -4.30 7.27
CA MET A 209 19.91 -3.18 6.62
C MET A 209 20.41 -2.15 7.63
N MET A 210 19.62 -1.84 8.67
CA MET A 210 20.03 -0.96 9.77
C MET A 210 21.18 -1.53 10.58
N ARG A 211 21.18 -2.84 10.87
CA ARG A 211 22.30 -3.53 11.56
C ARG A 211 23.61 -3.46 10.75
N ASP A 212 23.50 -3.43 9.42
CA ASP A 212 24.63 -3.23 8.51
C ASP A 212 24.97 -1.73 8.31
N ASN A 213 24.33 -0.81 9.06
CA ASN A 213 24.51 0.65 9.00
C ASN A 213 24.22 1.25 7.62
N LEU A 214 23.31 0.65 6.86
CA LEU A 214 22.91 1.20 5.57
C LEU A 214 21.96 2.39 5.74
N PRO A 215 22.13 3.48 4.96
CA PRO A 215 21.26 4.63 5.04
C PRO A 215 19.89 4.32 4.40
N ILE A 216 18.82 4.60 5.14
CA ILE A 216 17.44 4.38 4.70
C ILE A 216 16.67 5.70 4.84
N TYR A 217 16.08 6.15 3.75
CA TYR A 217 15.33 7.41 3.69
C TYR A 217 13.84 7.19 4.00
N VAL A 218 13.22 8.13 4.71
CA VAL A 218 11.80 8.11 5.12
C VAL A 218 11.09 9.33 4.53
N PRO A 219 10.80 9.34 3.20
CA PRO A 219 10.05 10.43 2.59
C PRO A 219 8.61 10.44 3.05
N THR A 220 8.04 11.64 3.21
CA THR A 220 6.62 11.81 3.53
C THR A 220 5.81 11.86 2.24
N VAL A 221 4.71 11.10 2.21
CA VAL A 221 3.70 11.20 1.16
C VAL A 221 2.62 12.21 1.54
N ASP A 222 2.00 12.85 0.55
CA ASP A 222 0.98 13.87 0.78
C ASP A 222 -0.32 13.29 1.35
N HIS A 223 -0.67 12.08 0.89
CA HIS A 223 -1.84 11.35 1.35
C HIS A 223 -1.64 9.85 1.20
N PHE A 224 -2.11 9.10 2.18
CA PHE A 224 -2.16 7.65 2.17
C PHE A 224 -3.60 7.17 2.17
N MET A 225 -3.90 6.12 1.42
CA MET A 225 -5.22 5.55 1.28
C MET A 225 -5.12 4.03 1.25
N GLN A 226 -5.81 3.38 2.16
CA GLN A 226 -5.80 1.93 2.26
C GLN A 226 -7.13 1.32 1.84
N TRP A 227 -7.04 0.12 1.28
CA TRP A 227 -8.17 -0.76 1.00
C TRP A 227 -7.81 -2.19 1.42
N GLY A 228 -7.12 -2.30 2.57
CA GLY A 228 -6.56 -3.55 3.09
C GLY A 228 -7.60 -4.49 3.66
N THR A 229 -8.71 -3.94 4.15
CA THR A 229 -9.84 -4.70 4.70
C THR A 229 -11.16 -4.25 4.06
N PRO A 230 -12.23 -5.07 4.17
CA PRO A 230 -13.56 -4.64 3.72
C PRO A 230 -14.02 -3.35 4.38
N GLU A 231 -13.75 -3.19 5.68
CA GLU A 231 -14.12 -2.02 6.46
C GLU A 231 -13.45 -0.75 5.93
N ASP A 232 -12.14 -0.81 5.62
CA ASP A 232 -11.39 0.31 5.03
C ASP A 232 -11.98 0.72 3.68
N LEU A 233 -12.30 -0.27 2.84
CA LEU A 233 -12.89 -0.04 1.53
C LEU A 233 -14.29 0.56 1.64
N GLU A 234 -15.12 0.03 2.50
CA GLU A 234 -16.48 0.48 2.73
C GLU A 234 -16.52 1.90 3.31
N GLU A 235 -15.63 2.21 4.25
CA GLU A 235 -15.49 3.57 4.77
C GLU A 235 -15.10 4.55 3.65
N TYR A 236 -14.11 4.19 2.83
CA TYR A 236 -13.72 4.99 1.67
C TYR A 236 -14.90 5.24 0.73
N GLU A 237 -15.64 4.20 0.36
CA GLU A 237 -16.79 4.30 -0.55
C GLU A 237 -17.91 5.16 0.04
N ALA A 238 -18.16 5.07 1.36
CA ALA A 238 -19.16 5.89 2.04
C ALA A 238 -18.79 7.39 1.98
N TRP A 239 -17.54 7.73 2.26
CA TRP A 239 -17.04 9.09 2.19
C TRP A 239 -16.99 9.63 0.76
N SER A 240 -16.52 8.83 -0.19
CA SER A 240 -16.51 9.19 -1.60
C SER A 240 -17.92 9.54 -2.10
N ARG A 241 -18.92 8.72 -1.78
CA ARG A 241 -20.31 9.00 -2.12
C ARG A 241 -20.83 10.28 -1.49
N LYS A 242 -20.60 10.49 -0.18
CA LYS A 242 -21.06 11.70 0.51
C LYS A 242 -20.48 12.95 -0.12
N ILE A 243 -19.17 12.98 -0.33
CA ILE A 243 -18.47 14.17 -0.85
C ILE A 243 -18.85 14.44 -2.30
N HIS A 244 -18.90 13.43 -3.15
CA HIS A 244 -19.36 13.60 -4.55
C HIS A 244 -20.83 14.04 -4.62
N HIS A 245 -21.70 13.53 -3.75
CA HIS A 245 -23.09 13.97 -3.70
C HIS A 245 -23.23 15.44 -3.26
N GLU A 246 -22.41 15.88 -2.30
CA GLU A 246 -22.37 17.29 -1.90
C GLU A 246 -21.89 18.19 -3.04
N GLU A 247 -20.80 17.79 -3.76
CA GLU A 247 -20.30 18.52 -4.92
C GLU A 247 -21.29 18.57 -6.09
N GLN A 248 -22.05 17.50 -6.31
CA GLN A 248 -23.10 17.47 -7.34
C GLN A 248 -24.28 18.36 -6.99
N ARG A 249 -24.67 18.45 -5.72
CA ARG A 249 -25.67 19.41 -5.26
C ARG A 249 -25.22 20.85 -5.53
N GLU A 250 -23.94 21.13 -5.40
CA GLU A 250 -23.38 22.45 -5.70
C GLU A 250 -23.25 22.74 -7.19
N LYS A 251 -23.01 21.74 -8.05
CA LYS A 251 -22.64 21.91 -9.46
C LYS A 251 -23.72 21.46 -10.46
N ALA A 252 -24.84 20.85 -10.03
CA ALA A 252 -25.90 20.28 -10.89
C ALA A 252 -25.37 19.31 -11.98
N LEU A 253 -24.32 18.54 -11.69
CA LEU A 253 -23.67 17.62 -12.63
C LEU A 253 -24.14 16.17 -12.44
N THR A 254 -24.13 15.41 -13.55
CA THR A 254 -24.61 14.03 -13.66
C THR A 254 -23.89 13.05 -12.77
N ALA A 255 -24.66 12.18 -12.10
CA ALA A 255 -24.19 11.16 -11.19
C ALA A 255 -23.20 10.18 -11.82
N ILE A 256 -22.11 9.89 -11.12
CA ILE A 256 -21.27 8.75 -11.42
C ILE A 256 -21.99 7.52 -10.81
N PRO A 257 -22.36 6.51 -11.61
CA PRO A 257 -22.97 5.30 -11.08
C PRO A 257 -21.95 4.56 -10.21
N LEU A 258 -22.30 4.29 -8.96
CA LEU A 258 -21.54 3.37 -8.13
C LEU A 258 -21.97 1.95 -8.48
N GLU A 259 -21.02 1.09 -8.76
CA GLU A 259 -21.27 -0.28 -9.25
C GLU A 259 -21.95 -1.19 -8.21
N ARG A 260 -22.03 -0.74 -6.95
CA ARG A 260 -22.67 -1.45 -5.84
C ARG A 260 -23.48 -0.47 -4.98
N GLU A 261 -24.76 -0.73 -4.78
CA GLU A 261 -25.52 -0.12 -3.70
C GLU A 261 -25.02 -0.74 -2.38
N SER A 262 -24.01 -0.15 -1.76
CA SER A 262 -23.65 -0.53 -0.40
C SER A 262 -24.56 0.22 0.57
N SER A 263 -25.14 -0.52 1.49
CA SER A 263 -25.88 0.02 2.64
C SER A 263 -24.95 0.63 3.70
N VAL A 264 -23.68 0.78 3.38
CA VAL A 264 -22.65 1.22 4.32
C VAL A 264 -22.86 2.67 4.63
N THR A 265 -23.05 2.94 5.90
CA THR A 265 -23.14 4.27 6.48
C THR A 265 -21.76 4.67 7.03
N ILE A 266 -21.49 5.97 7.02
CA ILE A 266 -20.33 6.52 7.73
C ILE A 266 -20.42 6.11 9.19
N PRO A 267 -19.35 5.52 9.77
CA PRO A 267 -19.42 4.90 11.10
C PRO A 267 -19.45 5.90 12.27
N TYR A 268 -19.48 7.21 11.96
CA TYR A 268 -19.43 8.29 12.97
C TYR A 268 -20.74 9.06 13.01
N GLU A 269 -21.13 9.48 14.22
CA GLU A 269 -22.27 10.39 14.40
C GLU A 269 -21.99 11.73 13.70
N GLU A 270 -22.97 12.22 12.93
CA GLU A 270 -22.82 13.45 12.15
C GLU A 270 -22.49 14.64 13.08
N ASN A 271 -21.46 15.41 12.70
CA ASN A 271 -20.88 16.51 13.48
C ASN A 271 -20.12 16.11 14.76
N SER A 272 -19.89 14.82 15.02
CA SER A 272 -18.94 14.41 16.06
C SER A 272 -17.51 14.85 15.71
N PRO A 273 -16.59 14.97 16.69
CA PRO A 273 -15.18 15.27 16.42
C PRO A 273 -14.54 14.28 15.44
N GLU A 274 -14.85 13.00 15.57
CA GLU A 274 -14.38 11.92 14.70
C GLU A 274 -14.92 12.08 13.27
N PHE A 275 -16.22 12.38 13.14
CA PHE A 275 -16.84 12.67 11.84
C PHE A 275 -16.17 13.87 11.17
N LEU A 276 -16.01 14.99 11.86
CA LEU A 276 -15.43 16.20 11.29
C LEU A 276 -13.96 15.99 10.87
N LYS A 277 -13.22 15.25 11.68
CA LYS A 277 -11.82 14.93 11.40
C LYS A 277 -11.68 14.03 10.15
N SER A 278 -12.49 12.98 10.08
CA SER A 278 -12.55 12.08 8.92
C SER A 278 -13.07 12.80 7.66
N TYR A 279 -14.12 13.60 7.79
CA TYR A 279 -14.66 14.38 6.67
C TYR A 279 -13.62 15.31 6.05
N ASN A 280 -12.88 16.06 6.87
CA ASN A 280 -11.82 16.95 6.40
C ASN A 280 -10.69 16.18 5.69
N TYR A 281 -10.32 15.03 6.23
CA TYR A 281 -9.32 14.15 5.62
C TYR A 281 -9.75 13.69 4.22
N TRP A 282 -10.94 13.11 4.12
CA TRP A 282 -11.47 12.58 2.87
C TRP A 282 -11.74 13.66 1.82
N GLN A 283 -12.29 14.81 2.24
CA GLN A 283 -12.52 15.94 1.36
C GLN A 283 -11.19 16.45 0.75
N THR A 284 -10.14 16.51 1.56
CA THR A 284 -8.82 16.94 1.09
C THR A 284 -8.24 15.97 0.08
N TYR A 285 -8.37 14.67 0.32
CA TYR A 285 -7.91 13.64 -0.60
C TYR A 285 -8.67 13.65 -1.93
N LEU A 286 -10.01 13.62 -1.87
CA LEU A 286 -10.85 13.52 -3.07
C LEU A 286 -10.77 14.77 -3.97
N LYS A 287 -10.46 15.93 -3.42
CA LYS A 287 -10.20 17.15 -4.21
C LYS A 287 -8.84 17.16 -4.92
N LYS A 288 -7.88 16.36 -4.46
CA LYS A 288 -6.54 16.26 -5.08
C LYS A 288 -6.47 15.18 -6.17
N LYS A 289 -7.48 14.33 -6.26
CA LYS A 289 -7.60 13.25 -7.24
C LYS A 289 -8.24 13.74 -8.53
#